data_3866426442319fcb8e609932da73b5ee
#
_entry.id   3866426442319fcb8e609932da73b5ee
#
_cell.length_a   1.000
_cell.length_b   1.000
_cell.length_c   1.000
_cell.angle_alpha   90.00
_cell.angle_beta   90.00
_cell.angle_gamma   90.00
#
_symmetry.space_group_name_H-M   'P 1'
#
loop_
_entity.id
_entity.type
_entity.pdbx_description
1 polymer ?
#
loop_
_entity_poly.entity_id
_entity_poly.type
_entity_poly.pdbx_seq_one_letter_code
_entity_poly.pdbx_strand_id
1 'polypeptide(L)'
;MWQAKDTVGYRNSLDMYERAFSLFPDSIDEDGLYRVSVLASGLKEYDKAFKYLTLLFELKPNLPWAPNWSYILGEDSENEYKNLLSDVRWNDLRQKALKAKQTFYEELNVNEKEFYAVDEVSLCKVKDGKALYGEFRKKFGYLPKKSQNYSVSFAINDSIKTSFFVHLPKDYNPNKSYPLLFFLHGAVRYNQLSDYQLASWVLYDWNRYYTKYAERNEVILVFPKGSRKFNWMTSDDGFFMIPKIVALVKKTLNVDDDKVFISGHSNGATGAFSYLMKQPSLFAGFYGFNTYPKVFTGGTFVENIKNRSFINFSTDKDYYYPPNANDDFTQLMNSINADYKEFRYNGFSHSFPQFDESEPAYGILFSDLLKRQRNPFPKEISWEFDDECYGNIDWLSNIKLDTLAVRKDWHKVKNFKINRWLKYDEKDSLVVMEVDRMAFDFPRKSGKIVAKYENNIFRIETSCVKSFSVNISPEMIDMGKKVRIYLNGNLCFDKRIGYDTDFMLQNFNTTRDKIQIWINQIHIQEGQGVPYSCKSKKQMATY
;
A
#
# COMPACT_ATOMS: atom_id res chain seq x y z
N MET A 1 -14.35 10.30 -30.83
CA MET A 1 -14.88 9.07 -31.44
C MET A 1 -16.11 8.54 -30.70
N TRP A 2 -16.07 8.30 -29.44
CA TRP A 2 -17.25 7.85 -28.63
C TRP A 2 -18.32 8.91 -28.38
N GLN A 3 -18.08 10.19 -28.69
CA GLN A 3 -19.05 11.28 -28.52
C GLN A 3 -19.95 11.49 -29.74
N ALA A 4 -19.54 11.08 -30.94
CA ALA A 4 -20.33 11.13 -32.15
C ALA A 4 -21.16 9.83 -32.27
N LYS A 5 -22.35 9.80 -31.69
CA LYS A 5 -23.30 8.67 -31.80
C LYS A 5 -24.00 8.63 -33.19
N ASP A 6 -23.28 9.02 -34.25
CA ASP A 6 -23.84 9.01 -35.59
C ASP A 6 -23.26 7.86 -36.43
N THR A 7 -24.08 7.28 -37.24
CA THR A 7 -23.76 6.15 -38.12
C THR A 7 -22.69 6.51 -39.15
N VAL A 8 -22.58 7.79 -39.56
CA VAL A 8 -21.57 8.26 -40.52
C VAL A 8 -20.18 8.29 -39.90
N GLY A 9 -20.08 8.81 -38.68
CA GLY A 9 -18.81 8.82 -37.94
C GLY A 9 -18.29 7.39 -37.65
N TYR A 10 -19.18 6.45 -37.32
CA TYR A 10 -18.80 5.04 -37.14
C TYR A 10 -18.32 4.40 -38.44
N ARG A 11 -19.00 4.69 -39.57
CA ARG A 11 -18.57 4.21 -40.89
C ARG A 11 -17.19 4.71 -41.24
N ASN A 12 -16.98 6.01 -41.18
CA ASN A 12 -15.69 6.62 -41.51
C ASN A 12 -14.56 6.05 -40.62
N SER A 13 -14.83 5.83 -39.34
CA SER A 13 -13.86 5.26 -38.42
C SER A 13 -13.53 3.80 -38.78
N LEU A 14 -14.53 2.98 -39.09
CA LEU A 14 -14.33 1.59 -39.52
C LEU A 14 -13.48 1.53 -40.78
N ASP A 15 -13.81 2.33 -41.81
CA ASP A 15 -13.08 2.38 -43.07
C ASP A 15 -11.60 2.82 -42.87
N MET A 16 -11.36 3.78 -41.97
CA MET A 16 -10.00 4.21 -41.61
C MET A 16 -9.17 3.09 -40.96
N TYR A 17 -9.77 2.34 -40.03
CA TYR A 17 -9.10 1.19 -39.40
C TYR A 17 -8.82 0.08 -40.44
N GLU A 18 -9.81 -0.30 -41.24
CA GLU A 18 -9.64 -1.33 -42.28
C GLU A 18 -8.55 -0.95 -43.29
N ARG A 19 -8.47 0.34 -43.68
CA ARG A 19 -7.40 0.86 -44.50
C ARG A 19 -6.05 0.77 -43.80
N ALA A 20 -5.97 1.13 -42.51
CA ALA A 20 -4.74 1.02 -41.73
C ALA A 20 -4.28 -0.45 -41.62
N PHE A 21 -5.18 -1.37 -41.38
CA PHE A 21 -4.88 -2.80 -41.31
C PHE A 21 -4.41 -3.38 -42.66
N SER A 22 -4.95 -2.86 -43.76
CA SER A 22 -4.51 -3.25 -45.09
C SER A 22 -3.10 -2.73 -45.43
N LEU A 23 -2.76 -1.51 -44.99
CA LEU A 23 -1.46 -0.90 -45.21
C LEU A 23 -0.36 -1.42 -44.27
N PHE A 24 -0.73 -1.78 -43.04
CA PHE A 24 0.18 -2.16 -41.98
C PHE A 24 -0.28 -3.45 -41.25
N PRO A 25 -0.33 -4.61 -41.97
CA PRO A 25 -0.87 -5.84 -41.40
C PRO A 25 -0.09 -6.35 -40.18
N ASP A 26 1.21 -6.06 -40.09
CA ASP A 26 2.08 -6.45 -38.98
C ASP A 26 1.92 -5.57 -37.74
N SER A 27 1.17 -4.46 -37.85
CA SER A 27 0.89 -3.51 -36.74
C SER A 27 -0.53 -3.62 -36.22
N ILE A 28 -1.26 -4.68 -36.57
CA ILE A 28 -2.60 -4.94 -36.06
C ILE A 28 -2.46 -5.38 -34.59
N ASP A 29 -3.04 -4.58 -33.69
CA ASP A 29 -2.97 -4.80 -32.26
C ASP A 29 -4.35 -5.06 -31.63
N GLU A 30 -4.33 -5.32 -30.34
CA GLU A 30 -5.52 -5.57 -29.52
C GLU A 30 -6.52 -4.40 -29.56
N ASP A 31 -6.04 -3.16 -29.37
CA ASP A 31 -6.91 -1.96 -29.33
C ASP A 31 -7.60 -1.73 -30.67
N GLY A 32 -6.86 -1.88 -31.76
CA GLY A 32 -7.39 -1.79 -33.11
C GLY A 32 -8.47 -2.82 -33.39
N LEU A 33 -8.22 -4.10 -33.11
CA LEU A 33 -9.18 -5.18 -33.31
C LEU A 33 -10.45 -5.01 -32.44
N TYR A 34 -10.28 -4.62 -31.17
CA TYR A 34 -11.39 -4.34 -30.28
C TYR A 34 -12.26 -3.22 -30.84
N ARG A 35 -11.68 -2.06 -31.18
CA ARG A 35 -12.43 -0.90 -31.71
C ARG A 35 -13.17 -1.23 -33.00
N VAL A 36 -12.51 -1.92 -33.93
CA VAL A 36 -13.13 -2.31 -35.20
C VAL A 36 -14.28 -3.28 -34.99
N SER A 37 -14.15 -4.26 -34.10
CA SER A 37 -15.22 -5.21 -33.83
C SER A 37 -16.46 -4.53 -33.21
N VAL A 38 -16.25 -3.56 -32.29
CA VAL A 38 -17.36 -2.78 -31.69
C VAL A 38 -18.01 -1.85 -32.72
N LEU A 39 -17.24 -1.16 -33.56
CA LEU A 39 -17.76 -0.31 -34.65
C LEU A 39 -18.60 -1.13 -35.63
N ALA A 40 -18.10 -2.27 -36.08
CA ALA A 40 -18.81 -3.17 -37.00
C ALA A 40 -20.10 -3.72 -36.36
N SER A 41 -20.08 -4.06 -35.07
CA SER A 41 -21.28 -4.46 -34.31
C SER A 41 -22.32 -3.33 -34.28
N GLY A 42 -21.89 -2.09 -33.98
CA GLY A 42 -22.76 -0.90 -33.98
C GLY A 42 -23.38 -0.60 -35.32
N LEU A 43 -22.67 -0.82 -36.41
CA LEU A 43 -23.12 -0.66 -37.79
C LEU A 43 -23.94 -1.86 -38.33
N LYS A 44 -24.10 -2.94 -37.53
CA LYS A 44 -24.77 -4.18 -37.92
C LYS A 44 -24.09 -4.92 -39.08
N GLU A 45 -22.77 -4.73 -39.22
CA GLU A 45 -21.94 -5.50 -40.16
C GLU A 45 -21.46 -6.80 -39.48
N TYR A 46 -22.38 -7.73 -39.31
CA TYR A 46 -22.21 -8.94 -38.49
C TYR A 46 -20.95 -9.73 -38.88
N ASP A 47 -20.73 -9.97 -40.16
CA ASP A 47 -19.58 -10.76 -40.62
C ASP A 47 -18.24 -10.11 -40.27
N LYS A 48 -18.14 -8.78 -40.44
CA LYS A 48 -16.94 -8.05 -40.04
C LYS A 48 -16.77 -8.04 -38.52
N ALA A 49 -17.85 -7.80 -37.76
CA ALA A 49 -17.81 -7.80 -36.31
C ALA A 49 -17.31 -9.13 -35.77
N PHE A 50 -17.86 -10.25 -36.25
CA PHE A 50 -17.40 -11.60 -35.87
C PHE A 50 -15.97 -11.88 -36.32
N LYS A 51 -15.58 -11.45 -37.53
CA LYS A 51 -14.20 -11.61 -38.01
C LYS A 51 -13.21 -10.97 -37.04
N TYR A 52 -13.39 -9.70 -36.73
CA TYR A 52 -12.43 -8.97 -35.90
C TYR A 52 -12.47 -9.38 -34.44
N LEU A 53 -13.67 -9.67 -33.89
CA LEU A 53 -13.81 -10.19 -32.53
C LEU A 53 -13.19 -11.59 -32.37
N THR A 54 -13.29 -12.44 -33.39
CA THR A 54 -12.63 -13.76 -33.40
C THR A 54 -11.11 -13.59 -33.44
N LEU A 55 -10.59 -12.73 -34.32
CA LEU A 55 -9.16 -12.42 -34.38
C LEU A 55 -8.65 -11.88 -33.04
N LEU A 56 -9.36 -10.96 -32.41
CA LEU A 56 -9.05 -10.42 -31.09
C LEU A 56 -8.98 -11.55 -30.04
N PHE A 57 -9.96 -12.44 -30.02
CA PHE A 57 -10.01 -13.57 -29.09
C PHE A 57 -8.86 -14.57 -29.31
N GLU A 58 -8.42 -14.77 -30.55
CA GLU A 58 -7.38 -15.73 -30.94
C GLU A 58 -5.96 -15.17 -30.85
N LEU A 59 -5.76 -13.84 -30.67
CA LEU A 59 -4.45 -13.23 -30.63
C LEU A 59 -3.51 -13.86 -29.60
N LYS A 60 -3.91 -13.87 -28.34
CA LYS A 60 -3.18 -14.49 -27.21
C LYS A 60 -4.16 -14.70 -26.04
N PRO A 61 -3.96 -15.72 -25.22
CA PRO A 61 -4.78 -15.93 -24.03
C PRO A 61 -4.77 -14.75 -23.07
N ASN A 62 -3.60 -14.12 -22.86
CA ASN A 62 -3.41 -12.95 -22.01
C ASN A 62 -2.91 -11.78 -22.87
N LEU A 63 -3.82 -10.89 -23.20
CA LEU A 63 -3.53 -9.65 -23.91
C LEU A 63 -2.94 -8.60 -22.96
N PRO A 64 -2.25 -7.56 -23.43
CA PRO A 64 -1.65 -6.54 -22.58
C PRO A 64 -2.61 -5.89 -21.59
N TRP A 65 -3.85 -5.67 -21.98
CA TRP A 65 -4.83 -4.92 -21.17
C TRP A 65 -5.86 -5.79 -20.46
N ALA A 66 -6.17 -6.98 -21.02
CA ALA A 66 -7.19 -7.85 -20.47
C ALA A 66 -6.98 -9.30 -20.93
N PRO A 67 -7.48 -10.32 -20.20
CA PRO A 67 -7.57 -11.67 -20.75
C PRO A 67 -8.54 -11.68 -21.94
N ASN A 68 -8.23 -12.47 -22.98
CA ASN A 68 -9.02 -12.50 -24.22
C ASN A 68 -10.52 -12.82 -24.00
N TRP A 69 -10.85 -13.66 -23.02
CA TRP A 69 -12.24 -14.01 -22.69
C TRP A 69 -13.06 -12.81 -22.20
N SER A 70 -12.41 -11.77 -21.63
CA SER A 70 -13.12 -10.62 -21.05
C SER A 70 -13.79 -9.74 -22.09
N TYR A 71 -13.33 -9.75 -23.35
CA TYR A 71 -13.97 -9.03 -24.46
C TYR A 71 -15.35 -9.62 -24.84
N ILE A 72 -15.63 -10.86 -24.40
CA ILE A 72 -16.88 -11.57 -24.72
C ILE A 72 -17.74 -11.73 -23.46
N LEU A 73 -17.12 -11.89 -22.28
CA LEU A 73 -17.80 -12.14 -21.01
C LEU A 73 -17.67 -10.99 -20.00
N GLY A 74 -17.07 -9.87 -20.39
CA GLY A 74 -16.94 -8.68 -19.54
C GLY A 74 -18.26 -7.93 -19.36
N GLU A 75 -18.32 -7.03 -18.38
CA GLU A 75 -19.52 -6.26 -18.04
C GLU A 75 -20.06 -5.41 -19.21
N ASP A 76 -19.17 -4.87 -20.04
CA ASP A 76 -19.53 -4.02 -21.16
C ASP A 76 -19.87 -4.78 -22.45
N SER A 77 -19.50 -6.06 -22.56
CA SER A 77 -19.59 -6.84 -23.79
C SER A 77 -21.02 -6.97 -24.31
N GLU A 78 -22.02 -7.14 -23.45
CA GLU A 78 -23.42 -7.24 -23.84
C GLU A 78 -23.95 -5.94 -24.46
N ASN A 79 -23.48 -4.78 -24.00
CA ASN A 79 -23.84 -3.48 -24.58
C ASN A 79 -23.13 -3.22 -25.90
N GLU A 80 -21.84 -3.53 -25.98
CA GLU A 80 -21.00 -3.29 -27.16
C GLU A 80 -21.37 -4.19 -28.33
N TYR A 81 -21.72 -5.43 -28.03
CA TYR A 81 -22.06 -6.45 -29.03
C TYR A 81 -23.55 -6.82 -29.04
N LYS A 82 -24.43 -5.92 -28.51
CA LYS A 82 -25.87 -6.17 -28.43
C LYS A 82 -26.51 -6.65 -29.74
N ASN A 83 -25.99 -6.19 -30.88
CA ASN A 83 -26.51 -6.55 -32.20
C ASN A 83 -26.08 -7.98 -32.64
N LEU A 84 -25.10 -8.59 -31.95
CA LEU A 84 -24.59 -9.93 -32.23
C LEU A 84 -25.22 -11.01 -31.35
N LEU A 85 -25.88 -10.65 -30.24
CA LEU A 85 -26.34 -11.58 -29.20
C LEU A 85 -27.32 -12.64 -29.71
N SER A 86 -28.08 -12.34 -30.76
CA SER A 86 -29.07 -13.25 -31.37
C SER A 86 -28.50 -14.13 -32.49
N ASP A 87 -27.25 -13.90 -32.91
CA ASP A 87 -26.58 -14.69 -33.95
C ASP A 87 -26.02 -15.97 -33.32
N VAL A 88 -26.16 -17.09 -34.02
CA VAL A 88 -25.69 -18.41 -33.56
C VAL A 88 -24.18 -18.42 -33.28
N ARG A 89 -23.40 -17.66 -34.04
CA ARG A 89 -21.93 -17.52 -33.87
C ARG A 89 -21.55 -16.91 -32.51
N TRP A 90 -22.42 -16.08 -31.91
CA TRP A 90 -22.21 -15.53 -30.58
C TRP A 90 -22.17 -16.62 -29.51
N ASN A 91 -23.08 -17.59 -29.60
CA ASN A 91 -23.11 -18.72 -28.65
C ASN A 91 -21.83 -19.54 -28.72
N ASP A 92 -21.32 -19.83 -29.91
CA ASP A 92 -20.07 -20.59 -30.10
C ASP A 92 -18.88 -19.84 -29.53
N LEU A 93 -18.77 -18.53 -29.81
CA LEU A 93 -17.71 -17.69 -29.29
C LEU A 93 -17.79 -17.57 -27.76
N ARG A 94 -19.00 -17.44 -27.21
CA ARG A 94 -19.23 -17.40 -25.77
C ARG A 94 -18.80 -18.71 -25.07
N GLN A 95 -19.08 -19.88 -25.67
CA GLN A 95 -18.61 -21.16 -25.11
C GLN A 95 -17.08 -21.27 -25.11
N LYS A 96 -16.43 -20.82 -26.19
CA LYS A 96 -14.95 -20.73 -26.23
C LYS A 96 -14.41 -19.79 -25.15
N ALA A 97 -15.03 -18.63 -24.95
CA ALA A 97 -14.64 -17.67 -23.93
C ALA A 97 -14.85 -18.21 -22.51
N LEU A 98 -15.94 -18.95 -22.23
CA LEU A 98 -16.16 -19.62 -20.95
C LEU A 98 -15.05 -20.62 -20.63
N LYS A 99 -14.64 -21.43 -21.61
CA LYS A 99 -13.53 -22.37 -21.44
C LYS A 99 -12.21 -21.64 -21.20
N ALA A 100 -11.92 -20.58 -21.96
CA ALA A 100 -10.72 -19.78 -21.76
C ALA A 100 -10.70 -19.12 -20.36
N LYS A 101 -11.83 -18.59 -19.88
CA LYS A 101 -11.99 -18.07 -18.53
C LYS A 101 -11.71 -19.12 -17.47
N GLN A 102 -12.24 -20.33 -17.63
CA GLN A 102 -11.99 -21.42 -16.69
C GLN A 102 -10.49 -21.75 -16.64
N THR A 103 -9.84 -21.95 -17.78
CA THR A 103 -8.38 -22.21 -17.85
C THR A 103 -7.58 -21.10 -17.20
N PHE A 104 -7.91 -19.83 -17.44
CA PHE A 104 -7.26 -18.67 -16.82
C PHE A 104 -7.31 -18.73 -15.29
N TYR A 105 -8.47 -19.01 -14.69
CA TYR A 105 -8.60 -19.10 -13.24
C TYR A 105 -7.95 -20.36 -12.66
N GLU A 106 -7.90 -21.48 -13.41
CA GLU A 106 -7.16 -22.68 -13.01
C GLU A 106 -5.66 -22.39 -12.93
N GLU A 107 -5.09 -21.69 -13.91
CA GLU A 107 -3.69 -21.24 -13.92
C GLU A 107 -3.39 -20.26 -12.76
N LEU A 108 -4.28 -19.30 -12.51
CA LEU A 108 -4.16 -18.38 -11.37
C LEU A 108 -4.13 -19.15 -10.05
N ASN A 109 -5.03 -20.12 -9.85
CA ASN A 109 -5.08 -20.94 -8.65
C ASN A 109 -3.80 -21.77 -8.44
N VAL A 110 -3.23 -22.33 -9.52
CA VAL A 110 -1.95 -23.07 -9.46
C VAL A 110 -0.83 -22.14 -9.04
N ASN A 111 -0.77 -20.94 -9.63
CA ASN A 111 0.24 -19.94 -9.35
C ASN A 111 0.12 -19.41 -7.90
N GLU A 112 -1.11 -19.15 -7.42
CA GLU A 112 -1.37 -18.73 -6.05
C GLU A 112 -1.01 -19.81 -5.01
N LYS A 113 -1.32 -21.08 -5.26
CA LYS A 113 -0.91 -22.19 -4.40
C LYS A 113 0.62 -22.30 -4.32
N GLU A 114 1.29 -22.13 -5.44
CA GLU A 114 2.76 -22.11 -5.50
C GLU A 114 3.34 -20.93 -4.73
N PHE A 115 2.73 -19.75 -4.84
CA PHE A 115 3.12 -18.58 -4.05
C PHE A 115 3.05 -18.87 -2.54
N TYR A 116 1.96 -19.43 -2.05
CA TYR A 116 1.76 -19.70 -0.62
C TYR A 116 2.51 -20.92 -0.09
N ALA A 117 3.13 -21.73 -0.95
CA ALA A 117 3.86 -22.91 -0.52
C ALA A 117 5.09 -22.53 0.34
N VAL A 118 5.12 -23.03 1.57
CA VAL A 118 6.20 -22.91 2.54
C VAL A 118 6.33 -24.21 3.35
N ASP A 119 7.53 -24.50 3.85
CA ASP A 119 7.72 -25.56 4.83
C ASP A 119 7.31 -25.02 6.21
N GLU A 120 6.16 -25.43 6.72
CA GLU A 120 5.67 -24.94 8.01
C GLU A 120 6.53 -25.49 9.15
N VAL A 121 7.19 -24.58 9.87
CA VAL A 121 7.90 -24.89 11.11
C VAL A 121 6.90 -24.78 12.28
N SER A 122 6.64 -25.90 12.97
CA SER A 122 5.75 -25.90 14.15
C SER A 122 6.46 -25.31 15.36
N LEU A 123 6.25 -24.03 15.61
CA LEU A 123 6.82 -23.29 16.75
C LEU A 123 6.03 -23.49 18.06
N CYS A 124 4.79 -24.02 17.98
CA CYS A 124 3.93 -24.22 19.16
C CYS A 124 4.46 -25.23 20.18
N LYS A 125 5.45 -26.06 19.80
CA LYS A 125 6.05 -27.07 20.67
C LYS A 125 7.18 -26.52 21.57
N VAL A 126 7.70 -25.34 21.29
CA VAL A 126 8.81 -24.73 22.02
C VAL A 126 8.25 -24.04 23.28
N LYS A 127 8.48 -24.62 24.44
CA LYS A 127 7.98 -24.10 25.72
C LYS A 127 8.93 -23.13 26.43
N ASP A 128 10.21 -23.21 26.15
CA ASP A 128 11.20 -22.28 26.70
C ASP A 128 11.17 -20.98 25.90
N GLY A 129 10.88 -19.86 26.57
CA GLY A 129 10.71 -18.56 25.91
C GLY A 129 11.98 -18.01 25.29
N LYS A 130 13.16 -18.29 25.84
CA LYS A 130 14.45 -17.87 25.26
C LYS A 130 14.76 -18.69 24.00
N ALA A 131 14.47 -19.99 24.04
CA ALA A 131 14.60 -20.85 22.88
C ALA A 131 13.62 -20.42 21.78
N LEU A 132 12.35 -20.13 22.14
CA LEU A 132 11.33 -19.64 21.19
C LEU A 132 11.74 -18.32 20.54
N TYR A 133 12.31 -17.38 21.32
CA TYR A 133 12.88 -16.14 20.79
C TYR A 133 13.97 -16.42 19.74
N GLY A 134 14.86 -17.37 20.02
CA GLY A 134 15.90 -17.80 19.09
C GLY A 134 15.31 -18.44 17.82
N GLU A 135 14.24 -19.23 17.94
CA GLU A 135 13.59 -19.83 16.77
C GLU A 135 12.93 -18.77 15.87
N PHE A 136 12.27 -17.74 16.43
CA PHE A 136 11.69 -16.65 15.62
C PHE A 136 12.70 -15.89 14.79
N ARG A 137 13.96 -15.82 15.22
CA ARG A 137 15.04 -15.15 14.50
C ARG A 137 15.67 -16.00 13.39
N LYS A 138 15.37 -17.29 13.36
CA LYS A 138 15.87 -18.19 12.32
C LYS A 138 15.14 -17.98 11.01
N LYS A 139 15.74 -18.44 9.92
CA LYS A 139 15.08 -18.49 8.63
C LYS A 139 13.98 -19.54 8.66
N PHE A 140 12.75 -19.14 8.35
CA PHE A 140 11.65 -20.08 8.15
C PHE A 140 11.82 -20.81 6.82
N GLY A 141 11.17 -21.98 6.65
CA GLY A 141 11.24 -22.83 5.47
C GLY A 141 10.66 -22.21 4.21
N TYR A 142 11.27 -21.10 3.75
CA TYR A 142 10.89 -20.52 2.48
C TYR A 142 11.30 -21.43 1.34
N LEU A 143 10.38 -21.66 0.39
CA LEU A 143 10.61 -22.48 -0.77
C LEU A 143 11.03 -21.67 -2.00
N PRO A 144 11.81 -22.25 -2.93
CA PRO A 144 12.05 -21.65 -4.24
C PRO A 144 10.74 -21.34 -4.94
N LYS A 145 10.70 -20.24 -5.69
CA LYS A 145 9.54 -19.83 -6.47
C LYS A 145 9.78 -20.09 -7.95
N LYS A 146 8.80 -20.69 -8.64
CA LYS A 146 8.90 -21.09 -10.06
C LYS A 146 8.62 -19.93 -11.00
N SER A 147 7.75 -19.00 -10.56
CA SER A 147 7.41 -17.81 -11.33
C SER A 147 8.08 -16.57 -10.73
N GLN A 148 8.39 -15.61 -11.57
CA GLN A 148 8.80 -14.28 -11.15
C GLN A 148 7.61 -13.40 -10.76
N ASN A 149 6.42 -13.71 -11.27
CA ASN A 149 5.21 -12.90 -11.17
C ASN A 149 4.06 -13.71 -10.57
N TYR A 150 3.41 -13.13 -9.56
CA TYR A 150 2.27 -13.73 -8.87
C TYR A 150 1.13 -12.72 -8.75
N SER A 151 -0.02 -13.08 -9.27
CA SER A 151 -1.28 -12.40 -8.97
C SER A 151 -1.99 -13.18 -7.86
N VAL A 152 -2.15 -12.58 -6.70
CA VAL A 152 -2.61 -13.26 -5.49
C VAL A 152 -3.94 -12.67 -5.06
N SER A 153 -4.94 -13.51 -4.87
CA SER A 153 -6.25 -13.11 -4.34
C SER A 153 -6.16 -12.75 -2.85
N PHE A 154 -6.85 -11.72 -2.43
CA PHE A 154 -6.83 -11.20 -1.07
C PHE A 154 -8.24 -10.86 -0.58
N ALA A 155 -8.63 -11.43 0.57
CA ALA A 155 -9.87 -11.08 1.24
C ALA A 155 -9.68 -9.81 2.09
N ILE A 156 -10.35 -8.72 1.72
CA ILE A 156 -10.39 -7.50 2.53
C ILE A 156 -11.20 -7.78 3.80
N ASN A 157 -12.36 -8.43 3.62
CA ASN A 157 -13.24 -8.95 4.67
C ASN A 157 -13.96 -10.22 4.17
N ASP A 158 -14.92 -10.74 4.93
CA ASP A 158 -15.62 -11.99 4.62
C ASP A 158 -16.37 -12.00 3.28
N SER A 159 -16.74 -10.82 2.77
CA SER A 159 -17.58 -10.68 1.57
C SER A 159 -16.85 -10.07 0.37
N ILE A 160 -15.71 -9.40 0.59
CA ILE A 160 -15.04 -8.58 -0.43
C ILE A 160 -13.63 -9.05 -0.64
N LYS A 161 -13.32 -9.35 -1.90
CA LYS A 161 -12.00 -9.76 -2.35
C LYS A 161 -11.40 -8.73 -3.31
N THR A 162 -10.08 -8.70 -3.33
CA THR A 162 -9.25 -7.96 -4.29
C THR A 162 -8.04 -8.81 -4.63
N SER A 163 -7.06 -8.24 -5.30
CA SER A 163 -5.78 -8.88 -5.54
C SER A 163 -4.61 -7.97 -5.14
N PHE A 164 -3.48 -8.58 -4.93
CA PHE A 164 -2.19 -7.90 -5.00
C PHE A 164 -1.26 -8.65 -5.94
N PHE A 165 -0.37 -7.93 -6.60
CA PHE A 165 0.59 -8.50 -7.52
C PHE A 165 1.97 -8.46 -6.89
N VAL A 166 2.74 -9.55 -7.03
CA VAL A 166 4.11 -9.67 -6.53
C VAL A 166 5.05 -9.90 -7.70
N HIS A 167 6.10 -9.09 -7.77
CA HIS A 167 7.20 -9.26 -8.72
C HIS A 167 8.48 -9.57 -7.94
N LEU A 168 9.09 -10.71 -8.24
CA LEU A 168 10.32 -11.19 -7.61
C LEU A 168 11.55 -10.82 -8.44
N PRO A 169 12.73 -10.64 -7.82
CA PRO A 169 14.00 -10.64 -8.54
C PRO A 169 14.14 -11.90 -9.43
N LYS A 170 14.77 -11.75 -10.59
CA LYS A 170 14.90 -12.82 -11.60
C LYS A 170 15.39 -14.15 -11.04
N ASP A 171 16.38 -14.10 -10.13
CA ASP A 171 16.98 -15.30 -9.53
C ASP A 171 16.66 -15.35 -8.02
N TYR A 172 15.36 -15.26 -7.68
CA TYR A 172 14.94 -15.29 -6.28
C TYR A 172 15.46 -16.53 -5.56
N ASN A 173 16.24 -16.32 -4.50
CA ASN A 173 16.79 -17.36 -3.66
C ASN A 173 16.16 -17.31 -2.26
N PRO A 174 15.43 -18.35 -1.82
CA PRO A 174 14.75 -18.35 -0.51
C PRO A 174 15.74 -18.26 0.68
N ASN A 175 17.03 -18.52 0.46
CA ASN A 175 18.06 -18.41 1.49
C ASN A 175 18.64 -16.99 1.65
N LYS A 176 18.30 -16.06 0.75
CA LYS A 176 18.68 -14.65 0.80
C LYS A 176 17.48 -13.82 1.22
N SER A 177 17.67 -12.84 2.10
CA SER A 177 16.62 -11.86 2.42
C SER A 177 16.67 -10.67 1.47
N TYR A 178 15.49 -10.15 1.10
CA TYR A 178 15.31 -9.12 0.09
C TYR A 178 14.57 -7.91 0.64
N PRO A 179 14.92 -6.70 0.23
CA PRO A 179 14.08 -5.52 0.46
C PRO A 179 12.71 -5.70 -0.20
N LEU A 180 11.68 -5.11 0.41
CA LEU A 180 10.30 -5.17 -0.04
C LEU A 180 9.77 -3.75 -0.26
N LEU A 181 9.29 -3.45 -1.47
CA LEU A 181 8.70 -2.16 -1.82
C LEU A 181 7.25 -2.34 -2.27
N PHE A 182 6.34 -1.71 -1.56
CA PHE A 182 4.94 -1.55 -1.97
C PHE A 182 4.80 -0.32 -2.87
N PHE A 183 4.13 -0.48 -3.99
CA PHE A 183 3.69 0.63 -4.80
C PHE A 183 2.17 0.78 -4.76
N LEU A 184 1.71 1.92 -4.27
CA LEU A 184 0.30 2.29 -4.20
C LEU A 184 -0.07 3.12 -5.43
N HIS A 185 -0.99 2.61 -6.24
CA HIS A 185 -1.40 3.30 -7.46
C HIS A 185 -2.25 4.55 -7.19
N GLY A 186 -2.25 5.48 -8.13
CA GLY A 186 -3.12 6.65 -8.13
C GLY A 186 -4.55 6.35 -8.61
N ALA A 187 -5.35 7.39 -8.78
CA ALA A 187 -6.69 7.36 -9.40
C ALA A 187 -7.66 6.32 -8.77
N VAL A 188 -7.54 6.05 -7.46
CA VAL A 188 -8.35 5.02 -6.77
C VAL A 188 -9.86 5.23 -6.90
N ARG A 189 -10.31 6.46 -7.11
CA ARG A 189 -11.74 6.79 -7.28
C ARG A 189 -12.35 6.24 -8.56
N TYR A 190 -11.51 5.96 -9.56
CA TYR A 190 -11.91 5.46 -10.88
C TYR A 190 -11.64 3.97 -11.06
N ASN A 191 -11.01 3.33 -10.07
CA ASN A 191 -10.67 1.92 -10.12
C ASN A 191 -11.74 1.06 -9.43
N GLN A 192 -11.93 -0.12 -9.98
CA GLN A 192 -12.70 -1.20 -9.35
C GLN A 192 -11.74 -2.23 -8.76
N LEU A 193 -12.23 -3.01 -7.80
CA LEU A 193 -11.49 -4.18 -7.29
C LEU A 193 -11.44 -5.23 -8.40
N SER A 194 -10.35 -5.98 -8.42
CA SER A 194 -10.18 -7.14 -9.28
C SER A 194 -9.55 -8.26 -8.46
N ASP A 195 -9.96 -9.48 -8.72
CA ASP A 195 -9.43 -10.69 -8.08
C ASP A 195 -8.14 -11.20 -8.75
N TYR A 196 -7.68 -10.53 -9.81
CA TYR A 196 -6.41 -10.76 -10.48
C TYR A 196 -5.78 -9.46 -10.99
N GLN A 197 -4.48 -9.51 -11.30
CA GLN A 197 -3.73 -8.47 -12.00
C GLN A 197 -2.81 -9.11 -13.04
N LEU A 198 -2.66 -8.45 -14.21
CA LEU A 198 -1.77 -8.91 -15.29
C LEU A 198 -0.40 -8.26 -15.19
N ALA A 199 0.67 -9.03 -15.38
CA ALA A 199 2.05 -8.55 -15.36
C ALA A 199 2.28 -7.44 -16.40
N SER A 200 1.72 -7.59 -17.60
CA SER A 200 1.78 -6.62 -18.68
C SER A 200 1.21 -5.25 -18.32
N TRP A 201 0.24 -5.23 -17.43
CA TRP A 201 -0.37 -3.99 -16.96
C TRP A 201 0.38 -3.39 -15.76
N VAL A 202 0.78 -4.26 -14.81
CA VAL A 202 1.34 -3.81 -13.54
C VAL A 202 2.78 -3.36 -13.66
N LEU A 203 3.59 -3.99 -14.52
CA LEU A 203 5.05 -3.83 -14.54
C LEU A 203 5.58 -2.81 -15.56
N TYR A 204 4.73 -2.38 -16.50
CA TYR A 204 5.13 -1.49 -17.59
C TYR A 204 4.50 -0.11 -17.45
N ASP A 205 4.60 0.71 -18.48
CA ASP A 205 4.06 2.06 -18.57
C ASP A 205 4.45 2.92 -17.34
N TRP A 206 3.50 3.33 -16.52
CA TRP A 206 3.74 4.15 -15.34
C TRP A 206 4.71 3.52 -14.32
N ASN A 207 4.80 2.20 -14.29
CA ASN A 207 5.60 1.45 -13.33
C ASN A 207 6.94 0.95 -13.90
N ARG A 208 7.26 1.26 -15.17
CA ARG A 208 8.46 0.75 -15.86
C ARG A 208 9.76 0.99 -15.11
N TYR A 209 9.88 2.13 -14.43
CA TYR A 209 11.08 2.44 -13.66
C TYR A 209 11.13 1.74 -12.31
N TYR A 210 9.97 1.50 -11.65
CA TYR A 210 9.95 0.62 -10.48
C TYR A 210 10.47 -0.76 -10.85
N THR A 211 9.96 -1.35 -11.92
CA THR A 211 10.38 -2.67 -12.42
C THR A 211 11.88 -2.68 -12.75
N LYS A 212 12.33 -1.70 -13.57
CA LYS A 212 13.74 -1.57 -13.99
C LYS A 212 14.70 -1.52 -12.80
N TYR A 213 14.42 -0.68 -11.81
CA TYR A 213 15.30 -0.51 -10.65
C TYR A 213 15.18 -1.64 -9.64
N ALA A 214 14.00 -2.23 -9.48
CA ALA A 214 13.82 -3.39 -8.61
C ALA A 214 14.57 -4.61 -9.13
N GLU A 215 14.52 -4.90 -10.43
CA GLU A 215 15.30 -5.98 -11.05
C GLU A 215 16.79 -5.77 -10.88
N ARG A 216 17.30 -4.54 -11.14
CA ARG A 216 18.72 -4.20 -10.99
C ARG A 216 19.22 -4.35 -9.56
N ASN A 217 18.37 -4.08 -8.57
CA ASN A 217 18.75 -4.00 -7.15
C ASN A 217 18.18 -5.15 -6.31
N GLU A 218 17.60 -6.15 -6.95
CA GLU A 218 17.02 -7.34 -6.30
C GLU A 218 15.99 -6.99 -5.21
N VAL A 219 15.05 -6.11 -5.52
CA VAL A 219 13.97 -5.68 -4.63
C VAL A 219 12.68 -6.41 -5.01
N ILE A 220 11.97 -6.96 -4.03
CA ILE A 220 10.63 -7.51 -4.23
C ILE A 220 9.64 -6.34 -4.35
N LEU A 221 8.82 -6.33 -5.42
CA LEU A 221 7.75 -5.35 -5.59
C LEU A 221 6.40 -5.97 -5.26
N VAL A 222 5.55 -5.18 -4.61
CA VAL A 222 4.15 -5.54 -4.35
C VAL A 222 3.24 -4.39 -4.78
N PHE A 223 2.23 -4.73 -5.59
CA PHE A 223 1.24 -3.80 -6.14
C PHE A 223 -0.15 -4.20 -5.66
N PRO A 224 -0.64 -3.63 -4.54
CA PRO A 224 -2.00 -3.85 -4.09
C PRO A 224 -3.01 -3.20 -5.06
N LYS A 225 -4.19 -3.76 -5.18
CA LYS A 225 -5.30 -3.17 -5.95
C LYS A 225 -6.25 -2.46 -5.00
N GLY A 226 -6.37 -1.15 -5.17
CA GLY A 226 -7.34 -0.32 -4.46
C GLY A 226 -8.50 0.12 -5.36
N SER A 227 -9.60 0.57 -4.75
CA SER A 227 -10.78 1.06 -5.43
C SER A 227 -11.38 2.28 -4.73
N ARG A 228 -12.48 2.82 -5.27
CA ARG A 228 -13.20 3.95 -4.68
C ARG A 228 -13.61 3.69 -3.21
N LYS A 229 -14.04 2.47 -2.89
CA LYS A 229 -14.54 2.12 -1.54
C LYS A 229 -13.44 1.58 -0.62
N PHE A 230 -12.46 0.89 -1.18
CA PHE A 230 -11.39 0.22 -0.44
C PHE A 230 -10.04 0.70 -0.96
N ASN A 231 -9.45 1.65 -0.27
CA ASN A 231 -8.20 2.27 -0.67
C ASN A 231 -7.39 2.74 0.56
N TRP A 232 -6.22 3.24 0.33
CA TRP A 232 -5.24 3.70 1.31
C TRP A 232 -5.40 5.15 1.78
N MET A 233 -6.55 5.80 1.48
CA MET A 233 -6.77 7.20 1.88
C MET A 233 -8.06 7.42 2.67
N THR A 234 -9.17 6.83 2.24
CA THR A 234 -10.52 7.23 2.66
C THR A 234 -11.33 6.11 3.30
N SER A 235 -10.77 4.93 3.46
CA SER A 235 -11.44 3.74 3.98
C SER A 235 -10.54 3.02 4.98
N ASP A 236 -11.02 2.79 6.20
CA ASP A 236 -10.26 2.05 7.21
C ASP A 236 -10.01 0.60 6.79
N ASP A 237 -11.01 -0.09 6.23
CA ASP A 237 -10.84 -1.46 5.74
C ASP A 237 -9.77 -1.55 4.65
N GLY A 238 -9.78 -0.61 3.68
CA GLY A 238 -8.75 -0.51 2.65
C GLY A 238 -7.39 -0.16 3.23
N PHE A 239 -7.36 0.67 4.27
CA PHE A 239 -6.12 1.07 4.94
C PHE A 239 -5.47 -0.10 5.69
N PHE A 240 -6.25 -0.95 6.37
CA PHE A 240 -5.74 -2.15 7.04
C PHE A 240 -5.31 -3.27 6.08
N MET A 241 -5.63 -3.17 4.80
CA MET A 241 -5.23 -4.13 3.78
C MET A 241 -3.71 -4.25 3.67
N ILE A 242 -2.97 -3.14 3.65
CA ILE A 242 -1.52 -3.16 3.43
C ILE A 242 -0.75 -3.89 4.53
N PRO A 243 -0.95 -3.63 5.85
CA PRO A 243 -0.32 -4.42 6.89
C PRO A 243 -0.60 -5.93 6.81
N LYS A 244 -1.82 -6.31 6.44
CA LYS A 244 -2.18 -7.72 6.23
C LYS A 244 -1.40 -8.34 5.05
N ILE A 245 -1.27 -7.61 3.94
CA ILE A 245 -0.48 -8.08 2.78
C ILE A 245 1.01 -8.17 3.15
N VAL A 246 1.56 -7.21 3.92
CA VAL A 246 2.95 -7.31 4.43
C VAL A 246 3.15 -8.62 5.20
N ALA A 247 2.25 -8.96 6.12
CA ALA A 247 2.34 -10.20 6.89
C ALA A 247 2.26 -11.46 6.01
N LEU A 248 1.38 -11.47 4.99
CA LEU A 248 1.26 -12.56 4.02
C LEU A 248 2.54 -12.73 3.20
N VAL A 249 3.11 -11.64 2.71
CA VAL A 249 4.37 -11.66 1.94
C VAL A 249 5.53 -12.15 2.81
N LYS A 250 5.66 -11.66 4.04
CA LYS A 250 6.68 -12.11 5.01
C LYS A 250 6.50 -13.59 5.41
N LYS A 251 5.28 -14.11 5.44
CA LYS A 251 5.03 -15.54 5.67
C LYS A 251 5.54 -16.40 4.52
N THR A 252 5.55 -15.88 3.30
CA THR A 252 5.72 -16.62 2.05
C THR A 252 7.11 -16.45 1.45
N LEU A 253 7.71 -15.28 1.61
CA LEU A 253 8.99 -14.88 1.02
C LEU A 253 9.98 -14.43 2.10
N ASN A 254 11.27 -14.66 1.85
CA ASN A 254 12.33 -14.22 2.75
C ASN A 254 12.61 -12.72 2.60
N VAL A 255 11.77 -11.92 3.25
CA VAL A 255 11.90 -10.46 3.30
C VAL A 255 12.92 -10.05 4.36
N ASP A 256 13.70 -9.01 4.09
CA ASP A 256 14.45 -8.26 5.09
C ASP A 256 13.48 -7.39 5.89
N ASP A 257 13.20 -7.77 7.13
CA ASP A 257 12.19 -7.13 7.97
C ASP A 257 12.48 -5.65 8.27
N ASP A 258 13.74 -5.23 8.19
CA ASP A 258 14.15 -3.85 8.38
C ASP A 258 14.23 -3.05 7.06
N LYS A 259 13.87 -3.67 5.93
CA LYS A 259 13.85 -3.05 4.59
C LYS A 259 12.49 -3.21 3.90
N VAL A 260 11.42 -2.82 4.58
CA VAL A 260 10.06 -2.76 4.04
C VAL A 260 9.68 -1.31 3.80
N PHE A 261 9.21 -0.98 2.60
CA PHE A 261 8.97 0.39 2.16
C PHE A 261 7.61 0.55 1.49
N ILE A 262 7.08 1.77 1.51
CA ILE A 262 5.91 2.16 0.70
C ILE A 262 6.31 3.32 -0.21
N SER A 263 5.90 3.22 -1.47
CA SER A 263 5.91 4.30 -2.44
C SER A 263 4.55 4.42 -3.13
N GLY A 264 4.30 5.52 -3.80
CA GLY A 264 3.10 5.69 -4.60
C GLY A 264 3.12 6.96 -5.45
N HIS A 265 2.11 7.08 -6.32
CA HIS A 265 1.86 8.27 -7.12
C HIS A 265 0.44 8.80 -6.83
N SER A 266 0.26 10.13 -6.78
CA SER A 266 -1.05 10.76 -6.63
C SER A 266 -1.78 10.28 -5.36
N ASN A 267 -2.96 9.66 -5.48
CA ASN A 267 -3.64 9.04 -4.34
C ASN A 267 -2.78 7.97 -3.63
N GLY A 268 -1.91 7.27 -4.37
CA GLY A 268 -0.97 6.32 -3.78
C GLY A 268 0.12 7.00 -2.94
N ALA A 269 0.64 8.13 -3.39
CA ALA A 269 1.61 8.93 -2.64
C ALA A 269 0.98 9.54 -1.37
N THR A 270 -0.25 10.03 -1.48
CA THR A 270 -1.06 10.47 -0.34
C THR A 270 -1.31 9.31 0.64
N GLY A 271 -1.53 8.10 0.12
CA GLY A 271 -1.61 6.87 0.90
C GLY A 271 -0.30 6.56 1.63
N ALA A 272 0.85 6.62 0.95
CA ALA A 272 2.16 6.43 1.57
C ALA A 272 2.38 7.40 2.74
N PHE A 273 2.02 8.68 2.55
CA PHE A 273 2.05 9.68 3.62
C PHE A 273 1.07 9.33 4.76
N SER A 274 -0.13 8.86 4.44
CA SER A 274 -1.12 8.45 5.44
C SER A 274 -0.66 7.25 6.28
N TYR A 275 0.04 6.27 5.68
CA TYR A 275 0.67 5.17 6.45
C TYR A 275 1.77 5.68 7.38
N LEU A 276 2.59 6.63 6.95
CA LEU A 276 3.57 7.28 7.80
C LEU A 276 2.91 7.93 9.03
N MET A 277 1.76 8.59 8.84
CA MET A 277 1.03 9.27 9.92
C MET A 277 0.27 8.32 10.85
N LYS A 278 -0.13 7.12 10.38
CA LYS A 278 -1.07 6.25 11.10
C LYS A 278 -0.53 4.86 11.46
N GLN A 279 0.35 4.26 10.64
CA GLN A 279 0.83 2.87 10.81
C GLN A 279 2.29 2.70 10.33
N PRO A 280 3.27 3.47 10.84
CA PRO A 280 4.63 3.45 10.31
C PRO A 280 5.49 2.27 10.79
N SER A 281 5.10 1.54 11.84
CA SER A 281 5.96 0.60 12.57
C SER A 281 6.57 -0.51 11.72
N LEU A 282 5.86 -0.97 10.68
CA LEU A 282 6.32 -2.04 9.79
C LEU A 282 7.35 -1.58 8.76
N PHE A 283 7.51 -0.27 8.56
CA PHE A 283 8.22 0.29 7.40
C PHE A 283 9.50 1.01 7.82
N ALA A 284 10.51 0.96 6.94
CA ALA A 284 11.77 1.67 7.08
C ALA A 284 11.70 3.11 6.54
N GLY A 285 10.88 3.35 5.52
CA GLY A 285 10.73 4.66 4.90
C GLY A 285 9.58 4.72 3.90
N PHE A 286 9.25 5.95 3.49
CA PHE A 286 8.11 6.25 2.65
C PHE A 286 8.51 7.20 1.51
N TYR A 287 7.93 7.00 0.33
CA TYR A 287 8.20 7.78 -0.87
C TYR A 287 6.90 8.19 -1.55
N GLY A 288 6.85 9.39 -2.10
CA GLY A 288 5.68 9.86 -2.81
C GLY A 288 6.02 10.67 -4.05
N PHE A 289 5.35 10.38 -5.17
CA PHE A 289 5.36 11.18 -6.38
C PHE A 289 4.08 12.01 -6.43
N ASN A 290 4.21 13.34 -6.48
CA ASN A 290 3.07 14.26 -6.53
C ASN A 290 2.08 14.02 -5.37
N THR A 291 2.61 14.06 -4.16
CA THR A 291 1.88 13.78 -2.91
C THR A 291 0.98 14.93 -2.53
N TYR A 292 -0.24 14.63 -2.08
CA TYR A 292 -1.03 15.54 -1.25
C TYR A 292 -0.81 15.13 0.22
N PRO A 293 0.07 15.80 0.99
CA PRO A 293 0.50 15.35 2.32
C PRO A 293 -0.56 15.65 3.38
N LYS A 294 -1.69 14.98 3.30
CA LYS A 294 -2.84 15.10 4.20
C LYS A 294 -3.46 13.74 4.46
N VAL A 295 -3.86 13.50 5.69
CA VAL A 295 -4.70 12.36 6.06
C VAL A 295 -6.17 12.73 5.86
N PHE A 296 -6.94 11.86 5.19
CA PHE A 296 -8.35 12.13 4.87
C PHE A 296 -9.35 11.46 5.84
N THR A 297 -8.89 10.55 6.69
CA THR A 297 -9.73 9.84 7.68
C THR A 297 -9.39 10.25 9.12
N GLY A 298 -9.22 11.52 9.37
CA GLY A 298 -8.86 12.07 10.69
C GLY A 298 -7.87 13.22 10.61
N GLY A 299 -7.23 13.55 11.72
CA GLY A 299 -6.24 14.61 11.81
C GLY A 299 -4.91 14.23 11.17
N THR A 300 -4.22 15.22 10.59
CA THR A 300 -2.85 15.07 10.10
C THR A 300 -1.87 15.52 11.19
N PHE A 301 -1.38 14.57 11.97
CA PHE A 301 -0.47 14.84 13.09
C PHE A 301 0.98 14.78 12.61
N VAL A 302 1.45 15.84 11.98
CA VAL A 302 2.73 15.87 11.25
C VAL A 302 3.96 15.57 12.10
N GLU A 303 3.91 15.75 13.42
CA GLU A 303 5.02 15.35 14.29
C GLU A 303 5.26 13.83 14.32
N ASN A 304 4.28 13.03 13.86
CA ASN A 304 4.44 11.59 13.70
C ASN A 304 5.52 11.21 12.67
N ILE A 305 5.85 12.12 11.74
CA ILE A 305 6.94 11.94 10.77
C ILE A 305 8.31 11.73 11.43
N LYS A 306 8.50 12.17 12.67
CA LYS A 306 9.75 11.97 13.42
C LYS A 306 10.09 10.49 13.63
N ASN A 307 9.10 9.59 13.51
CA ASN A 307 9.31 8.16 13.70
C ASN A 307 9.86 7.46 12.45
N ARG A 308 9.67 8.02 11.24
CA ARG A 308 10.17 7.46 9.96
C ARG A 308 10.41 8.60 8.95
N SER A 309 11.11 8.26 7.85
CA SER A 309 11.41 9.21 6.78
C SER A 309 10.32 9.33 5.73
N PHE A 310 10.29 10.48 5.05
CA PHE A 310 9.51 10.67 3.82
C PHE A 310 10.31 11.42 2.76
N ILE A 311 10.38 10.87 1.54
CA ILE A 311 10.92 11.57 0.38
C ILE A 311 9.78 11.88 -0.59
N ASN A 312 9.61 13.17 -0.91
CA ASN A 312 8.61 13.68 -1.83
C ASN A 312 9.25 14.09 -3.16
N PHE A 313 8.77 13.52 -4.26
CA PHE A 313 9.10 13.95 -5.62
C PHE A 313 7.94 14.80 -6.13
N SER A 314 8.13 16.10 -6.22
CA SER A 314 7.09 17.07 -6.59
C SER A 314 7.37 17.70 -7.95
N THR A 315 6.37 18.36 -8.52
CA THR A 315 6.48 19.10 -9.77
C THR A 315 5.89 20.50 -9.65
N ASP A 316 6.43 21.45 -10.43
CA ASP A 316 6.04 22.86 -10.34
C ASP A 316 4.69 23.19 -11.00
N LYS A 317 4.18 22.32 -11.86
CA LYS A 317 2.87 22.44 -12.50
C LYS A 317 1.82 21.47 -11.95
N ASP A 318 2.06 20.93 -10.74
CA ASP A 318 1.07 20.09 -10.07
C ASP A 318 -0.04 20.94 -9.45
N TYR A 319 -1.25 20.84 -10.03
CA TYR A 319 -2.44 21.53 -9.53
C TYR A 319 -3.17 20.78 -8.41
N TYR A 320 -2.84 19.51 -8.15
CA TYR A 320 -3.40 18.76 -7.03
C TYR A 320 -2.78 19.18 -5.70
N TYR A 321 -1.46 19.44 -5.68
CA TYR A 321 -0.77 20.06 -4.55
C TYR A 321 0.35 20.94 -5.04
N PRO A 322 0.13 22.28 -5.08
CA PRO A 322 0.99 23.22 -5.80
C PRO A 322 2.34 23.47 -5.12
N PRO A 323 3.34 24.00 -5.86
CA PRO A 323 4.69 24.18 -5.37
C PRO A 323 4.79 25.07 -4.12
N ASN A 324 3.98 26.13 -4.01
CA ASN A 324 3.99 26.98 -2.81
C ASN A 324 3.51 26.23 -1.55
N ALA A 325 2.53 25.34 -1.67
CA ALA A 325 2.08 24.53 -0.55
C ALA A 325 3.12 23.45 -0.17
N ASN A 326 3.89 22.93 -1.16
CA ASN A 326 5.06 22.08 -0.88
C ASN A 326 6.17 22.86 -0.17
N ASP A 327 6.41 24.14 -0.53
CA ASP A 327 7.39 25.00 0.16
C ASP A 327 7.02 25.20 1.63
N ASP A 328 5.76 25.56 1.89
CA ASP A 328 5.25 25.75 3.26
C ASP A 328 5.33 24.45 4.06
N PHE A 329 5.00 23.32 3.43
CA PHE A 329 5.13 22.00 4.05
C PHE A 329 6.60 21.67 4.36
N THR A 330 7.52 21.92 3.44
CA THR A 330 8.97 21.72 3.62
C THR A 330 9.51 22.58 4.78
N GLN A 331 9.08 23.85 4.89
CA GLN A 331 9.44 24.70 6.01
C GLN A 331 8.93 24.13 7.34
N LEU A 332 7.69 23.64 7.38
CA LEU A 332 7.15 22.99 8.56
C LEU A 332 7.97 21.76 8.95
N MET A 333 8.33 20.90 8.00
CA MET A 333 9.15 19.69 8.24
C MET A 333 10.52 20.05 8.81
N ASN A 334 11.18 21.07 8.25
CA ASN A 334 12.46 21.57 8.75
C ASN A 334 12.33 22.13 10.19
N SER A 335 11.23 22.84 10.49
CA SER A 335 10.99 23.41 11.82
C SER A 335 10.84 22.38 12.95
N ILE A 336 10.48 21.15 12.60
CA ILE A 336 10.32 20.04 13.54
C ILE A 336 11.45 19.00 13.46
N ASN A 337 12.51 19.27 12.68
CA ASN A 337 13.64 18.37 12.42
C ASN A 337 13.20 16.97 11.93
N ALA A 338 12.26 16.94 10.98
CA ALA A 338 11.79 15.70 10.36
C ALA A 338 12.83 15.12 9.39
N ASP A 339 12.92 13.78 9.29
CA ASP A 339 13.63 13.12 8.18
C ASP A 339 12.79 13.19 6.90
N TYR A 340 12.74 14.39 6.35
CA TYR A 340 11.97 14.75 5.16
C TYR A 340 12.87 15.38 4.11
N LYS A 341 12.65 14.99 2.83
CA LYS A 341 13.30 15.61 1.67
C LYS A 341 12.29 15.80 0.55
N GLU A 342 12.38 16.95 -0.12
CA GLU A 342 11.66 17.21 -1.36
C GLU A 342 12.64 17.34 -2.52
N PHE A 343 12.34 16.64 -3.63
CA PHE A 343 13.01 16.79 -4.91
C PHE A 343 11.98 17.31 -5.91
N ARG A 344 12.17 18.55 -6.41
CA ARG A 344 11.25 19.19 -7.32
C ARG A 344 11.76 19.14 -8.76
N TYR A 345 10.86 18.77 -9.66
CA TYR A 345 11.11 18.72 -11.09
C TYR A 345 10.29 19.79 -11.80
N ASN A 346 10.99 20.74 -12.45
CA ASN A 346 10.37 21.90 -13.09
C ASN A 346 9.95 21.58 -14.53
N GLY A 347 8.83 22.16 -14.97
CA GLY A 347 8.27 21.99 -16.29
C GLY A 347 7.26 20.84 -16.42
N PHE A 348 7.02 20.08 -15.35
CA PHE A 348 6.16 18.90 -15.37
C PHE A 348 4.88 19.06 -14.57
N SER A 349 3.83 18.41 -15.06
CA SER A 349 2.52 18.34 -14.42
C SER A 349 2.43 17.14 -13.45
N HIS A 350 1.23 16.92 -12.93
CA HIS A 350 0.89 15.78 -12.06
C HIS A 350 1.26 14.39 -12.63
N SER A 351 1.31 14.28 -13.97
CA SER A 351 1.62 13.02 -14.66
C SER A 351 3.14 12.77 -14.84
N PHE A 352 3.99 13.42 -14.08
CA PHE A 352 5.45 13.32 -14.13
C PHE A 352 5.99 11.88 -14.29
N PRO A 353 5.50 10.85 -13.57
CA PRO A 353 5.99 9.48 -13.73
C PRO A 353 5.85 8.86 -15.13
N GLN A 354 5.00 9.43 -16.00
CA GLN A 354 4.85 8.98 -17.39
C GLN A 354 6.04 9.37 -18.29
N PHE A 355 6.76 10.43 -17.92
CA PHE A 355 7.86 10.97 -18.74
C PHE A 355 9.18 10.27 -18.42
N ASP A 356 10.05 10.16 -19.42
CA ASP A 356 11.37 9.54 -19.24
C ASP A 356 12.28 10.37 -18.33
N GLU A 357 12.06 11.68 -18.27
CA GLU A 357 12.74 12.60 -17.36
C GLU A 357 12.46 12.30 -15.87
N SER A 358 11.50 11.46 -15.57
CA SER A 358 11.24 10.98 -14.21
C SER A 358 12.24 9.92 -13.72
N GLU A 359 12.99 9.28 -14.61
CA GLU A 359 13.91 8.19 -14.25
C GLU A 359 14.91 8.55 -13.15
N PRO A 360 15.54 9.75 -13.10
CA PRO A 360 16.45 10.12 -12.03
C PRO A 360 15.82 10.10 -10.62
N ALA A 361 14.52 10.39 -10.52
CA ALA A 361 13.79 10.32 -9.24
C ALA A 361 13.76 8.90 -8.69
N TYR A 362 13.58 7.90 -9.57
CA TYR A 362 13.64 6.48 -9.17
C TYR A 362 15.05 6.07 -8.77
N GLY A 363 16.08 6.60 -9.42
CA GLY A 363 17.48 6.43 -9.00
C GLY A 363 17.73 6.91 -7.57
N ILE A 364 17.18 8.08 -7.20
CA ILE A 364 17.25 8.63 -5.84
C ILE A 364 16.49 7.73 -4.86
N LEU A 365 15.25 7.33 -5.21
CA LEU A 365 14.41 6.47 -4.38
C LEU A 365 15.13 5.16 -4.05
N PHE A 366 15.60 4.42 -5.06
CA PHE A 366 16.25 3.13 -4.85
C PHE A 366 17.61 3.27 -4.16
N SER A 367 18.36 4.35 -4.41
CA SER A 367 19.61 4.62 -3.68
C SER A 367 19.38 4.86 -2.19
N ASP A 368 18.31 5.56 -1.79
CA ASP A 368 17.93 5.73 -0.40
C ASP A 368 17.42 4.42 0.22
N LEU A 369 16.51 3.73 -0.46
CA LEU A 369 15.92 2.46 -0.03
C LEU A 369 17.00 1.41 0.31
N LEU A 370 18.01 1.25 -0.53
CA LEU A 370 19.08 0.27 -0.31
C LEU A 370 19.92 0.56 0.94
N LYS A 371 20.08 1.83 1.30
CA LYS A 371 20.87 2.29 2.46
C LYS A 371 20.05 2.35 3.73
N ARG A 372 18.73 2.59 3.62
CA ARG A 372 17.84 2.80 4.75
C ARG A 372 17.50 1.49 5.44
N GLN A 373 17.44 1.54 6.76
CA GLN A 373 16.98 0.44 7.60
C GLN A 373 15.99 0.99 8.64
N ARG A 374 14.97 0.21 8.94
CA ARG A 374 14.09 0.48 10.07
C ARG A 374 14.87 0.32 11.37
N ASN A 375 14.66 1.24 12.31
CA ASN A 375 15.04 0.99 13.71
C ASN A 375 13.84 0.33 14.42
N PRO A 376 13.87 -0.97 14.71
CA PRO A 376 12.73 -1.67 15.32
C PRO A 376 12.54 -1.32 16.80
N PHE A 377 13.57 -0.74 17.45
CA PHE A 377 13.57 -0.40 18.88
C PHE A 377 14.01 1.06 19.10
N PRO A 378 13.26 2.06 18.57
CA PRO A 378 13.65 3.46 18.71
C PRO A 378 13.67 3.87 20.18
N LYS A 379 14.75 4.58 20.58
CA LYS A 379 14.91 5.06 21.98
C LYS A 379 13.86 6.09 22.38
N GLU A 380 13.33 6.82 21.42
CA GLU A 380 12.35 7.88 21.61
C GLU A 380 11.19 7.70 20.63
N ILE A 381 9.97 7.94 21.09
CA ILE A 381 8.74 7.91 20.32
C ILE A 381 7.92 9.16 20.65
N SER A 382 7.36 9.79 19.60
CA SER A 382 6.30 10.78 19.73
C SER A 382 5.15 10.36 18.84
N TRP A 383 3.99 10.10 19.42
CA TRP A 383 2.84 9.60 18.69
C TRP A 383 1.56 10.34 19.05
N GLU A 384 0.86 10.83 18.04
CA GLU A 384 -0.43 11.50 18.19
C GLU A 384 -1.45 10.84 17.25
N PHE A 385 -2.67 10.59 17.75
CA PHE A 385 -3.74 9.90 17.03
C PHE A 385 -5.10 10.35 17.56
N ASP A 386 -6.14 10.22 16.72
CA ASP A 386 -7.52 10.62 17.03
C ASP A 386 -8.53 9.48 16.83
N ASP A 387 -8.02 8.24 16.66
CA ASP A 387 -8.80 7.02 16.56
C ASP A 387 -7.99 5.87 17.17
N GLU A 388 -8.61 5.09 18.06
CA GLU A 388 -7.95 4.02 18.82
C GLU A 388 -7.43 2.88 17.93
N CYS A 389 -7.97 2.69 16.72
CA CYS A 389 -7.45 1.72 15.77
C CYS A 389 -6.02 2.05 15.31
N TYR A 390 -5.58 3.30 15.45
CA TYR A 390 -4.21 3.77 15.20
C TYR A 390 -3.40 4.02 16.48
N GLY A 391 -3.86 3.52 17.61
CA GLY A 391 -3.20 3.60 18.92
C GLY A 391 -2.02 2.63 19.07
N ASN A 392 -1.16 2.50 18.03
CA ASN A 392 0.00 1.62 18.06
C ASN A 392 1.19 2.29 17.35
N ILE A 393 2.36 2.25 17.98
CA ILE A 393 3.61 2.73 17.41
C ILE A 393 4.80 1.99 18.04
N ASP A 394 5.54 1.22 17.25
CA ASP A 394 6.71 0.46 17.64
C ASP A 394 6.49 -0.32 18.96
N TRP A 395 7.17 0.03 20.05
CA TRP A 395 7.03 -0.65 21.35
C TRP A 395 5.86 -0.15 22.21
N LEU A 396 5.05 0.79 21.73
CA LEU A 396 3.80 1.21 22.36
C LEU A 396 2.60 0.65 21.60
N SER A 397 1.64 0.07 22.32
CA SER A 397 0.45 -0.55 21.72
C SER A 397 -0.78 -0.39 22.58
N ASN A 398 -1.95 -0.70 22.01
CA ASN A 398 -3.24 -0.63 22.70
C ASN A 398 -3.48 0.73 23.38
N ILE A 399 -3.03 1.83 22.77
CA ILE A 399 -3.18 3.16 23.32
C ILE A 399 -4.65 3.57 23.20
N LYS A 400 -5.28 3.89 24.33
CA LYS A 400 -6.68 4.28 24.43
C LYS A 400 -6.80 5.76 24.70
N LEU A 401 -7.76 6.40 24.03
CA LEU A 401 -8.04 7.82 24.20
C LEU A 401 -8.79 8.11 25.49
N ASP A 402 -8.46 9.24 26.12
CA ASP A 402 -9.30 9.92 27.10
C ASP A 402 -9.89 11.18 26.46
N THR A 403 -11.08 11.03 25.88
CA THR A 403 -11.75 12.14 25.19
C THR A 403 -12.30 13.19 26.16
N LEU A 404 -12.39 12.90 27.46
CA LEU A 404 -12.88 13.80 28.51
C LEU A 404 -11.73 14.63 29.14
N ALA A 405 -10.51 14.09 29.17
CA ALA A 405 -9.36 14.76 29.76
C ALA A 405 -9.04 16.08 29.07
N VAL A 406 -8.57 17.07 29.83
CA VAL A 406 -8.09 18.33 29.27
C VAL A 406 -6.74 18.13 28.61
N ARG A 407 -6.57 18.70 27.41
CA ARG A 407 -5.30 18.66 26.68
C ARG A 407 -4.24 19.43 27.47
N LYS A 408 -3.04 18.84 27.63
CA LYS A 408 -1.91 19.49 28.29
C LYS A 408 -1.28 20.56 27.41
N ASP A 409 -0.63 21.56 28.00
CA ASP A 409 -0.05 22.71 27.29
C ASP A 409 0.99 22.34 26.24
N TRP A 410 1.75 21.26 26.48
CA TRP A 410 2.76 20.78 25.53
C TRP A 410 2.15 20.02 24.32
N HIS A 411 0.89 19.61 24.41
CA HIS A 411 0.19 18.89 23.35
C HIS A 411 -0.40 19.90 22.34
N LYS A 412 0.43 20.42 21.45
CA LYS A 412 0.04 21.38 20.40
C LYS A 412 0.12 20.71 19.04
N VAL A 413 -0.92 20.87 18.23
CA VAL A 413 -0.91 20.45 16.82
C VAL A 413 -0.17 21.48 15.97
N LYS A 414 0.49 21.01 14.92
CA LYS A 414 1.18 21.85 13.93
C LYS A 414 0.34 21.98 12.68
N ASN A 415 0.25 23.17 12.10
CA ASN A 415 -0.47 23.43 10.86
C ASN A 415 0.14 24.65 10.17
N PHE A 416 -0.23 24.90 8.93
CA PHE A 416 0.09 26.12 8.20
C PHE A 416 -1.07 26.55 7.30
N LYS A 417 -1.00 27.77 6.80
CA LYS A 417 -2.03 28.37 5.95
C LYS A 417 -1.57 28.36 4.51
N ILE A 418 -2.41 27.89 3.60
CA ILE A 418 -2.17 27.91 2.17
C ILE A 418 -2.91 29.11 1.57
N ASN A 419 -2.16 30.00 0.93
CA ASN A 419 -2.67 31.27 0.40
C ASN A 419 -2.88 31.25 -1.12
N ARG A 420 -2.24 30.34 -1.84
CA ARG A 420 -2.32 30.26 -3.31
C ARG A 420 -2.50 28.83 -3.75
N TRP A 421 -3.21 28.65 -4.86
CA TRP A 421 -3.46 27.33 -5.46
C TRP A 421 -3.39 27.39 -6.98
N LEU A 422 -2.91 26.35 -7.65
CA LEU A 422 -2.95 26.21 -9.09
C LEU A 422 -4.28 25.61 -9.53
N LYS A 423 -4.87 26.14 -10.59
CA LYS A 423 -6.11 25.64 -11.20
C LYS A 423 -6.07 25.88 -12.71
N TYR A 424 -6.69 25.01 -13.49
CA TYR A 424 -6.96 25.29 -14.88
C TYR A 424 -8.16 26.23 -15.01
N ASP A 425 -8.02 27.26 -15.84
CA ASP A 425 -9.10 28.17 -16.21
C ASP A 425 -9.99 27.61 -17.33
N GLU A 426 -10.98 28.38 -17.77
CA GLU A 426 -11.90 27.98 -18.84
C GLU A 426 -11.20 27.83 -20.23
N LYS A 427 -9.99 28.34 -20.38
CA LYS A 427 -9.16 28.25 -21.58
C LYS A 427 -8.09 27.16 -21.49
N ASP A 428 -8.21 26.27 -20.49
CA ASP A 428 -7.25 25.20 -20.24
C ASP A 428 -5.83 25.70 -19.91
N SER A 429 -5.73 26.93 -19.37
CA SER A 429 -4.48 27.53 -18.91
C SER A 429 -4.32 27.37 -17.40
N LEU A 430 -3.10 27.03 -16.97
CA LEU A 430 -2.79 26.88 -15.54
C LEU A 430 -2.60 28.28 -14.91
N VAL A 431 -3.50 28.65 -14.02
CA VAL A 431 -3.53 29.96 -13.35
C VAL A 431 -3.40 29.83 -11.84
N VAL A 432 -2.83 30.86 -11.21
CA VAL A 432 -2.75 30.95 -9.75
C VAL A 432 -3.99 31.63 -9.20
N MET A 433 -4.64 30.97 -8.22
CA MET A 433 -5.78 31.53 -7.48
C MET A 433 -5.37 31.85 -6.05
N GLU A 434 -5.86 32.98 -5.53
CA GLU A 434 -5.84 33.26 -4.10
C GLU A 434 -6.80 32.33 -3.37
N VAL A 435 -6.32 31.70 -2.29
CA VAL A 435 -7.11 30.84 -1.39
C VAL A 435 -6.79 31.19 0.05
N ASP A 436 -7.70 30.85 0.96
CA ASP A 436 -7.52 31.03 2.38
C ASP A 436 -7.95 29.75 3.09
N ARG A 437 -7.00 28.83 3.31
CA ARG A 437 -7.32 27.57 3.97
C ARG A 437 -6.15 27.02 4.79
N MET A 438 -6.47 26.34 5.87
CA MET A 438 -5.49 25.56 6.61
C MET A 438 -5.12 24.29 5.84
N ALA A 439 -3.86 23.88 5.91
CA ALA A 439 -3.38 22.67 5.24
C ALA A 439 -4.02 21.40 5.83
N PHE A 440 -4.23 21.37 7.14
CA PHE A 440 -4.73 20.18 7.85
C PHE A 440 -6.00 20.49 8.62
N ASP A 441 -6.85 19.46 8.71
CA ASP A 441 -8.04 19.46 9.55
C ASP A 441 -7.83 18.55 10.76
N PHE A 442 -8.51 18.87 11.86
CA PHE A 442 -8.48 18.08 13.10
C PHE A 442 -9.92 17.82 13.55
N PRO A 443 -10.63 16.90 12.88
CA PRO A 443 -12.08 16.72 13.09
C PRO A 443 -12.42 16.07 14.43
N ARG A 444 -11.45 15.41 15.07
CA ARG A 444 -11.62 14.70 16.33
C ARG A 444 -10.56 15.12 17.34
N LYS A 445 -10.89 14.94 18.64
CA LYS A 445 -9.94 15.16 19.72
C LYS A 445 -8.85 14.07 19.66
N SER A 446 -7.59 14.48 19.69
CA SER A 446 -6.44 13.59 19.67
C SER A 446 -5.90 13.30 21.07
N GLY A 447 -5.27 12.13 21.20
CA GLY A 447 -4.37 11.77 22.28
C GLY A 447 -2.93 11.79 21.81
N LYS A 448 -2.01 12.20 22.68
CA LYS A 448 -0.57 12.23 22.39
C LYS A 448 0.22 11.55 23.49
N ILE A 449 1.20 10.76 23.08
CA ILE A 449 2.15 10.08 23.95
C ILE A 449 3.58 10.40 23.49
N VAL A 450 4.44 10.78 24.43
CA VAL A 450 5.87 10.96 24.23
C VAL A 450 6.59 10.03 25.18
N ALA A 451 7.48 9.22 24.67
CA ALA A 451 8.08 8.16 25.45
C ALA A 451 9.54 7.96 25.09
N LYS A 452 10.36 7.65 26.08
CA LYS A 452 11.76 7.27 25.91
C LYS A 452 12.16 6.18 26.87
N TYR A 453 13.14 5.36 26.48
CA TYR A 453 13.72 4.37 27.38
C TYR A 453 15.25 4.37 27.32
N GLU A 454 15.83 4.13 28.47
CA GLU A 454 17.27 3.96 28.68
C GLU A 454 17.52 3.16 29.96
N ASN A 455 18.49 2.23 29.94
CA ASN A 455 18.93 1.49 31.12
C ASN A 455 17.78 0.84 31.92
N ASN A 456 16.86 0.14 31.25
CA ASN A 456 15.65 -0.46 31.81
C ASN A 456 14.62 0.53 32.39
N ILE A 457 14.78 1.82 32.13
CA ILE A 457 13.88 2.87 32.62
C ILE A 457 13.11 3.45 31.44
N PHE A 458 11.79 3.36 31.47
CA PHE A 458 10.87 3.97 30.53
C PHE A 458 10.26 5.23 31.15
N ARG A 459 10.34 6.36 30.47
CA ARG A 459 9.73 7.64 30.87
C ARG A 459 8.70 8.01 29.82
N ILE A 460 7.46 8.12 30.23
CA ILE A 460 6.31 8.28 29.34
C ILE A 460 5.48 9.46 29.83
N GLU A 461 5.19 10.36 28.92
CA GLU A 461 4.27 11.47 29.13
C GLU A 461 3.06 11.34 28.20
N THR A 462 1.88 11.57 28.73
CA THR A 462 0.63 11.43 28.00
C THR A 462 -0.25 12.66 28.13
N SER A 463 -1.03 12.93 27.08
CA SER A 463 -2.08 13.93 27.06
C SER A 463 -3.31 13.36 26.37
N CYS A 464 -4.47 13.34 27.01
CA CYS A 464 -5.71 12.74 26.52
C CYS A 464 -5.57 11.23 26.18
N VAL A 465 -4.77 10.50 26.97
CA VAL A 465 -4.58 9.05 26.88
C VAL A 465 -4.97 8.40 28.19
N LYS A 466 -5.86 7.41 28.13
CA LYS A 466 -6.42 6.68 29.29
C LYS A 466 -5.55 5.50 29.71
N SER A 467 -5.07 4.74 28.74
CA SER A 467 -4.24 3.55 28.98
C SER A 467 -3.42 3.21 27.74
N PHE A 468 -2.38 2.41 27.93
CA PHE A 468 -1.54 1.89 26.83
C PHE A 468 -0.79 0.65 27.31
N SER A 469 -0.10 0.00 26.39
CA SER A 469 0.80 -1.11 26.71
C SER A 469 2.22 -0.82 26.22
N VAL A 470 3.20 -1.26 27.00
CA VAL A 470 4.63 -1.23 26.65
C VAL A 470 5.05 -2.64 26.27
N ASN A 471 5.43 -2.85 25.01
CA ASN A 471 5.97 -4.11 24.53
C ASN A 471 7.47 -4.18 24.85
N ILE A 472 7.92 -5.30 25.35
CA ILE A 472 9.30 -5.52 25.81
C ILE A 472 10.02 -6.51 24.88
N SER A 473 11.22 -6.17 24.48
CA SER A 473 12.17 -7.06 23.78
C SER A 473 13.49 -7.14 24.55
N PRO A 474 14.21 -8.28 24.51
CA PRO A 474 15.56 -8.39 25.07
C PRO A 474 16.57 -7.39 24.46
N GLU A 475 16.29 -6.87 23.25
CA GLU A 475 17.12 -5.85 22.59
C GLU A 475 16.99 -4.46 23.27
N MET A 476 15.96 -4.26 24.08
CA MET A 476 15.66 -2.97 24.74
C MET A 476 16.15 -2.90 26.18
N ILE A 477 16.31 -4.04 26.85
CA ILE A 477 16.53 -4.13 28.28
C ILE A 477 17.58 -5.16 28.66
N ASP A 478 18.17 -5.00 29.83
CA ASP A 478 18.92 -6.05 30.54
C ASP A 478 17.92 -6.94 31.30
N MET A 479 17.74 -8.18 30.85
CA MET A 479 16.82 -9.16 31.42
C MET A 479 17.13 -9.52 32.89
N GLY A 480 18.37 -9.30 33.36
CA GLY A 480 18.81 -9.52 34.74
C GLY A 480 18.34 -8.44 35.71
N LYS A 481 17.87 -7.30 35.20
CA LYS A 481 17.47 -6.15 36.01
C LYS A 481 15.95 -5.95 35.99
N LYS A 482 15.45 -5.16 36.94
CA LYS A 482 14.06 -4.71 36.96
C LYS A 482 13.82 -3.69 35.83
N VAL A 483 12.67 -3.75 35.21
CA VAL A 483 12.12 -2.71 34.34
C VAL A 483 11.36 -1.72 35.20
N ARG A 484 11.61 -0.42 35.01
CA ARG A 484 10.88 0.67 35.68
C ARG A 484 10.16 1.52 34.63
N ILE A 485 8.89 1.81 34.89
CA ILE A 485 8.09 2.68 34.04
C ILE A 485 7.58 3.85 34.87
N TYR A 486 7.90 5.05 34.40
CA TYR A 486 7.39 6.30 34.95
C TYR A 486 6.36 6.90 33.98
N LEU A 487 5.15 7.13 34.47
CA LEU A 487 4.07 7.81 33.75
C LEU A 487 3.85 9.20 34.35
N ASN A 488 4.02 10.26 33.54
CA ASN A 488 3.86 11.64 33.98
C ASN A 488 4.67 11.96 35.25
N GLY A 489 5.90 11.42 35.37
CA GLY A 489 6.80 11.59 36.50
C GLY A 489 6.62 10.57 37.63
N ASN A 490 5.52 9.83 37.69
CA ASN A 490 5.20 8.88 38.77
C ASN A 490 5.63 7.46 38.41
N LEU A 491 6.29 6.74 39.33
CA LEU A 491 6.64 5.35 39.15
C LEU A 491 5.38 4.48 39.20
N CYS A 492 5.07 3.76 38.11
CA CYS A 492 3.89 2.89 38.02
C CYS A 492 4.24 1.40 37.82
N PHE A 493 5.51 1.09 37.51
CA PHE A 493 5.97 -0.29 37.39
C PHE A 493 7.43 -0.43 37.81
N ASP A 494 7.78 -1.43 38.64
CA ASP A 494 9.14 -1.78 39.08
C ASP A 494 9.27 -3.28 39.34
N LYS A 495 9.33 -4.10 38.27
CA LYS A 495 9.45 -5.56 38.37
C LYS A 495 10.39 -6.12 37.30
N ARG A 496 10.89 -7.36 37.51
CA ARG A 496 11.54 -8.14 36.46
C ARG A 496 10.49 -8.66 35.49
N ILE A 497 10.86 -8.72 34.21
CA ILE A 497 10.03 -9.24 33.12
C ILE A 497 10.67 -10.51 32.58
N GLY A 498 9.86 -11.55 32.37
CA GLY A 498 10.23 -12.80 31.72
C GLY A 498 9.58 -12.95 30.35
N TYR A 499 9.88 -14.06 29.72
CA TYR A 499 9.25 -14.45 28.45
C TYR A 499 7.83 -14.96 28.69
N ASP A 500 6.87 -14.47 27.91
CA ASP A 500 5.50 -15.00 27.82
C ASP A 500 5.34 -15.67 26.45
N THR A 501 5.41 -16.99 26.41
CA THR A 501 5.41 -17.75 25.17
C THR A 501 4.09 -17.66 24.40
N ASP A 502 2.96 -17.53 25.08
CA ASP A 502 1.66 -17.38 24.43
C ASP A 502 1.54 -16.02 23.74
N PHE A 503 1.95 -14.96 24.44
CA PHE A 503 2.02 -13.61 23.86
C PHE A 503 2.99 -13.57 22.67
N MET A 504 4.17 -14.17 22.80
CA MET A 504 5.18 -14.24 21.75
C MET A 504 4.63 -14.91 20.49
N LEU A 505 3.99 -16.07 20.62
CA LEU A 505 3.39 -16.81 19.51
C LEU A 505 2.27 -16.01 18.84
N GLN A 506 1.38 -15.42 19.63
CA GLN A 506 0.28 -14.62 19.10
C GLN A 506 0.79 -13.41 18.32
N ASN A 507 1.74 -12.66 18.88
CA ASN A 507 2.31 -11.49 18.25
C ASN A 507 3.07 -11.85 16.96
N PHE A 508 3.93 -12.85 17.02
CA PHE A 508 4.69 -13.31 15.86
C PHE A 508 3.79 -13.81 14.72
N ASN A 509 2.72 -14.53 15.04
CA ASN A 509 1.77 -14.99 14.03
C ASN A 509 1.06 -13.84 13.31
N THR A 510 0.90 -12.70 13.97
CA THR A 510 0.28 -11.50 13.38
C THR A 510 1.25 -10.70 12.53
N THR A 511 2.49 -10.53 12.98
CA THR A 511 3.46 -9.62 12.35
C THR A 511 4.40 -10.31 11.38
N ARG A 512 4.74 -11.58 11.64
CA ARG A 512 5.77 -12.36 10.95
C ARG A 512 7.13 -11.64 10.91
N ASP A 513 7.38 -10.78 11.89
CA ASP A 513 8.61 -10.00 12.01
C ASP A 513 9.67 -10.77 12.81
N LYS A 514 10.81 -11.06 12.18
CA LYS A 514 11.90 -11.85 12.74
C LYS A 514 12.88 -11.01 13.56
N ILE A 515 12.76 -9.69 13.50
CA ILE A 515 13.65 -8.73 14.16
C ILE A 515 12.92 -8.02 15.31
N GLN A 516 11.75 -7.43 15.06
CA GLN A 516 10.95 -6.79 16.09
C GLN A 516 10.10 -7.83 16.84
N ILE A 517 10.75 -8.57 17.73
CA ILE A 517 10.12 -9.65 18.51
C ILE A 517 9.84 -9.15 19.93
N TRP A 518 8.58 -9.18 20.32
CA TRP A 518 8.12 -8.84 21.65
C TRP A 518 8.01 -10.08 22.52
N ILE A 519 8.66 -10.08 23.68
CA ILE A 519 8.66 -11.22 24.64
C ILE A 519 7.60 -11.10 25.70
N ASN A 520 7.13 -9.88 25.97
CA ASN A 520 6.10 -9.60 26.96
C ASN A 520 5.50 -8.22 26.72
N GLN A 521 4.40 -7.95 27.38
CA GLN A 521 3.67 -6.68 27.33
C GLN A 521 3.29 -6.23 28.73
N ILE A 522 3.49 -4.95 29.05
CA ILE A 522 3.13 -4.34 30.33
C ILE A 522 1.99 -3.36 30.05
N HIS A 523 0.81 -3.66 30.57
CA HIS A 523 -0.33 -2.74 30.49
C HIS A 523 -0.22 -1.66 31.55
N ILE A 524 -0.37 -0.41 31.16
CA ILE A 524 -0.31 0.79 31.99
C ILE A 524 -1.65 1.50 31.92
N GLN A 525 -2.26 1.68 33.07
CA GLN A 525 -3.43 2.53 33.27
C GLN A 525 -3.11 3.55 34.34
N GLU A 526 -3.77 4.69 34.37
CA GLU A 526 -3.50 5.74 35.34
C GLU A 526 -3.53 5.15 36.77
N GLY A 527 -2.40 5.25 37.48
CA GLY A 527 -2.21 4.73 38.84
C GLY A 527 -1.73 3.28 38.99
N GLN A 528 -1.69 2.45 37.95
CA GLN A 528 -1.25 1.05 38.05
C GLN A 528 -0.56 0.52 36.78
N GLY A 529 0.52 -0.24 36.97
CA GLY A 529 1.15 -1.05 35.93
C GLY A 529 1.00 -2.55 36.21
N VAL A 530 0.40 -3.32 35.29
CA VAL A 530 0.17 -4.76 35.45
C VAL A 530 0.81 -5.52 34.27
N PRO A 531 1.63 -6.56 34.52
CA PRO A 531 2.14 -7.43 33.46
C PRO A 531 0.98 -8.15 32.76
N TYR A 532 1.17 -8.45 31.47
CA TYR A 532 0.24 -9.30 30.73
C TYR A 532 0.07 -10.64 31.46
N SER A 533 -1.16 -11.08 31.68
CA SER A 533 -1.48 -12.43 32.14
C SER A 533 -2.53 -13.06 31.25
N CYS A 534 -2.32 -14.31 30.87
CA CYS A 534 -3.19 -15.10 29.99
C CYS A 534 -4.66 -15.26 30.48
N LYS A 535 -4.97 -14.84 31.74
CA LYS A 535 -6.32 -14.94 32.33
C LYS A 535 -7.32 -13.90 31.80
N SER A 536 -6.89 -12.89 31.03
CA SER A 536 -7.80 -11.87 30.47
C SER A 536 -8.40 -12.25 29.10
N LYS A 537 -8.26 -13.49 28.64
CA LYS A 537 -8.71 -13.99 27.33
C LYS A 537 -10.23 -13.91 27.04
N LYS A 538 -11.08 -13.53 28.00
CA LYS A 538 -12.54 -13.49 27.77
C LYS A 538 -13.08 -12.18 27.17
N GLN A 539 -12.26 -11.16 26.94
CA GLN A 539 -12.73 -9.85 26.45
C GLN A 539 -12.15 -9.37 25.11
N MET A 540 -11.25 -10.15 24.47
CA MET A 540 -10.61 -9.73 23.21
C MET A 540 -10.96 -10.59 21.98
N ALA A 541 -12.04 -11.35 22.00
CA ALA A 541 -12.47 -12.21 20.89
C ALA A 541 -13.56 -11.57 20.01
N THR A 542 -13.47 -10.26 19.77
CA THR A 542 -14.32 -9.57 18.77
C THR A 542 -13.56 -8.35 18.24
N TYR A 543 -12.76 -8.57 17.19
CA TYR A 543 -12.45 -7.59 16.14
C TYR A 543 -11.73 -8.31 14.99
#